data_bdbba78f7c0ec0f726db1a282e034c04
#
_entry.id   bdbba78f7c0ec0f726db1a282e034c04
#
_cell.length_a   1.000
_cell.length_b   1.000
_cell.length_c   1.000
_cell.angle_alpha   90.00
_cell.angle_beta   90.00
_cell.angle_gamma   90.00
#
_symmetry.space_group_name_H-M   'P 1'
#
loop_
_entity.id
_entity.type
_entity.pdbx_description
1 polymer ?
#
loop_
_entity_poly.entity_id
_entity_poly.type
_entity_poly.pdbx_seq_one_letter_code
_entity_poly.pdbx_strand_id
1 'polypeptide(L)'
;MGHEYIGIHKGWLERFAGRIRYAEGNAEIAPGITLVPHSTAGLERIGEMAHLSVKENGKYRYDSFDHEQSLVFDASKGLFVMNSCSHGGADNIVKEIEATFPGKKIYAILGGFHLFRYKDEVVRAFAERLRELDVQKIYTGHCTGNRAFEIVHEVLGDRAEQMHAGMTVEL
;
A
#
# COMPACT_ATOMS: atom_id res chain seq x y z
N MET A 1 -21.52 13.23 -12.46
CA MET A 1 -20.94 13.26 -11.12
C MET A 1 -19.74 14.19 -11.17
N GLY A 2 -19.58 15.10 -10.20
CA GLY A 2 -18.39 15.95 -10.11
C GLY A 2 -17.19 15.13 -9.57
N HIS A 3 -15.99 15.42 -10.10
CA HIS A 3 -14.76 14.87 -9.54
C HIS A 3 -14.33 15.74 -8.35
N GLU A 4 -14.10 15.12 -7.20
CA GLU A 4 -13.52 15.77 -6.02
C GLU A 4 -12.01 15.53 -6.02
N TYR A 5 -11.23 16.59 -5.76
CA TYR A 5 -9.78 16.48 -5.66
C TYR A 5 -9.39 16.05 -4.24
N ILE A 6 -8.76 14.90 -4.12
CA ILE A 6 -8.33 14.28 -2.85
C ILE A 6 -6.81 14.20 -2.70
N GLY A 7 -6.05 14.77 -3.64
CA GLY A 7 -4.58 14.74 -3.61
C GLY A 7 -3.97 15.80 -2.69
N ILE A 8 -2.67 16.00 -2.84
CA ILE A 8 -1.88 17.00 -2.10
C ILE A 8 -2.45 18.40 -2.37
N HIS A 9 -2.57 19.23 -1.35
CA HIS A 9 -3.09 20.60 -1.50
C HIS A 9 -2.36 21.37 -2.60
N LYS A 10 -3.13 22.03 -3.46
CA LYS A 10 -2.60 22.82 -4.57
C LYS A 10 -1.62 23.87 -4.05
N GLY A 11 -0.49 24.04 -4.74
CA GLY A 11 0.57 24.97 -4.36
C GLY A 11 1.55 24.45 -3.29
N TRP A 12 1.31 23.27 -2.69
CA TRP A 12 2.24 22.73 -1.69
C TRP A 12 3.55 22.25 -2.31
N LEU A 13 3.49 21.61 -3.45
CA LEU A 13 4.68 21.12 -4.14
C LEU A 13 5.59 22.29 -4.54
N GLU A 14 5.03 23.37 -5.05
CA GLU A 14 5.75 24.60 -5.40
C GLU A 14 6.30 25.28 -4.14
N ARG A 15 5.49 25.42 -3.09
CA ARG A 15 5.90 26.03 -1.82
C ARG A 15 7.07 25.32 -1.17
N PHE A 16 7.14 24.00 -1.29
CA PHE A 16 8.14 23.16 -0.63
C PHE A 16 9.14 22.52 -1.60
N ALA A 17 9.23 23.01 -2.86
CA ALA A 17 10.06 22.42 -3.91
C ALA A 17 11.51 22.17 -3.49
N GLY A 18 12.12 23.09 -2.73
CA GLY A 18 13.48 22.94 -2.20
C GLY A 18 13.65 21.86 -1.12
N ARG A 19 12.55 21.26 -0.64
CA ARG A 19 12.55 20.18 0.37
C ARG A 19 12.03 18.85 -0.17
N ILE A 20 11.61 18.81 -1.45
CA ILE A 20 11.06 17.65 -2.10
C ILE A 20 12.13 17.06 -3.03
N ARG A 21 12.32 15.75 -2.93
CA ARG A 21 13.11 14.98 -3.87
C ARG A 21 12.21 13.91 -4.46
N TYR A 22 12.08 13.92 -5.77
CA TYR A 22 11.37 12.89 -6.52
C TYR A 22 12.28 11.68 -6.70
N ALA A 23 11.71 10.49 -6.50
CA ALA A 23 12.38 9.22 -6.76
C ALA A 23 11.70 8.52 -7.94
N GLU A 24 12.48 7.95 -8.85
CA GLU A 24 12.01 7.16 -9.98
C GLU A 24 12.52 5.73 -9.84
N GLY A 25 11.64 4.75 -10.10
CA GLY A 25 11.98 3.34 -9.93
C GLY A 25 12.31 2.97 -8.49
N ASN A 26 13.00 1.85 -8.30
CA ASN A 26 13.49 1.44 -6.99
C ASN A 26 14.65 2.37 -6.57
N ALA A 27 14.49 3.07 -5.46
CA ALA A 27 15.46 4.06 -4.99
C ALA A 27 15.84 3.84 -3.52
N GLU A 28 17.09 3.49 -3.28
CA GLU A 28 17.62 3.50 -1.91
C GLU A 28 17.81 4.96 -1.46
N ILE A 29 17.06 5.37 -0.44
CA ILE A 29 17.04 6.75 0.07
C ILE A 29 17.92 6.95 1.31
N ALA A 30 18.23 5.85 2.00
CA ALA A 30 19.19 5.76 3.08
C ALA A 30 19.67 4.30 3.19
N PRO A 31 20.81 4.00 3.84
CA PRO A 31 21.29 2.63 4.00
C PRO A 31 20.20 1.70 4.55
N GLY A 32 19.84 0.67 3.77
CA GLY A 32 18.79 -0.29 4.13
C GLY A 32 17.36 0.23 4.03
N ILE A 33 17.13 1.41 3.43
CA ILE A 33 15.78 1.97 3.26
C ILE A 33 15.54 2.29 1.77
N THR A 34 14.59 1.59 1.16
CA THR A 34 14.31 1.68 -0.27
C THR A 34 12.86 2.06 -0.53
N LEU A 35 12.64 2.98 -1.47
CA LEU A 35 11.33 3.23 -2.08
C LEU A 35 11.13 2.25 -3.25
N VAL A 36 9.99 1.59 -3.27
CA VAL A 36 9.59 0.66 -4.34
C VAL A 36 8.24 1.09 -4.88
N PRO A 37 8.16 1.58 -6.13
CA PRO A 37 6.90 1.92 -6.78
C PRO A 37 6.14 0.67 -7.23
N HIS A 38 4.87 0.83 -7.57
CA HIS A 38 4.13 -0.21 -8.25
C HIS A 38 4.77 -0.57 -9.60
N SER A 39 4.83 -1.87 -9.87
CA SER A 39 5.28 -2.45 -11.15
C SER A 39 4.26 -3.43 -11.76
N THR A 40 3.16 -3.68 -11.05
CA THR A 40 2.06 -4.54 -11.51
C THR A 40 1.28 -3.86 -12.63
N ALA A 41 1.13 -4.53 -13.76
CA ALA A 41 0.34 -4.01 -14.87
C ALA A 41 -1.18 -4.15 -14.61
N GLY A 42 -1.96 -3.21 -15.13
CA GLY A 42 -3.44 -3.29 -15.12
C GLY A 42 -4.07 -2.82 -13.82
N LEU A 43 -3.34 -2.08 -12.97
CA LEU A 43 -3.88 -1.52 -11.72
C LEU A 43 -5.00 -0.49 -11.95
N GLU A 44 -5.10 0.11 -13.14
CA GLU A 44 -6.22 0.98 -13.53
C GLU A 44 -7.59 0.29 -13.39
N ARG A 45 -7.66 -1.05 -13.41
CA ARG A 45 -8.89 -1.79 -13.12
C ARG A 45 -9.32 -1.65 -11.67
N ILE A 46 -8.34 -1.54 -10.76
CA ILE A 46 -8.60 -1.29 -9.33
C ILE A 46 -9.07 0.16 -9.18
N GLY A 47 -8.42 1.11 -9.88
CA GLY A 47 -8.86 2.51 -9.93
C GLY A 47 -10.29 2.67 -10.44
N GLU A 48 -10.68 1.91 -11.45
CA GLU A 48 -12.05 1.87 -11.95
C GLU A 48 -13.04 1.38 -10.89
N MET A 49 -12.75 0.26 -10.23
CA MET A 49 -13.60 -0.30 -9.17
C MET A 49 -13.71 0.64 -7.96
N ALA A 50 -12.62 1.33 -7.61
CA ALA A 50 -12.57 2.27 -6.52
C ALA A 50 -13.09 3.67 -6.88
N HIS A 51 -13.45 3.93 -8.15
CA HIS A 51 -13.81 5.24 -8.70
C HIS A 51 -12.73 6.31 -8.50
N LEU A 52 -11.47 5.91 -8.52
CA LEU A 52 -10.31 6.79 -8.44
C LEU A 52 -9.79 7.13 -9.83
N SER A 53 -9.48 8.41 -10.05
CA SER A 53 -9.04 8.90 -11.35
C SER A 53 -7.94 9.95 -11.20
N VAL A 54 -7.01 9.95 -12.13
CA VAL A 54 -6.03 11.04 -12.32
C VAL A 54 -6.44 11.91 -13.50
N LYS A 55 -6.10 13.21 -13.43
CA LYS A 55 -6.33 14.17 -14.51
C LYS A 55 -5.00 14.48 -15.19
N GLU A 56 -4.89 14.05 -16.43
CA GLU A 56 -3.74 14.27 -17.28
C GLU A 56 -4.15 15.01 -18.56
N ASN A 57 -3.43 16.09 -18.91
CA ASN A 57 -3.71 16.88 -20.12
C ASN A 57 -5.18 17.28 -20.28
N GLY A 58 -5.84 17.61 -19.16
CA GLY A 58 -7.25 18.00 -19.11
C GLY A 58 -8.26 16.85 -19.20
N LYS A 59 -7.84 15.61 -19.39
CA LYS A 59 -8.70 14.42 -19.45
C LYS A 59 -8.56 13.59 -18.17
N TYR A 60 -9.65 12.93 -17.77
CA TYR A 60 -9.63 11.97 -16.69
C TYR A 60 -9.37 10.55 -17.22
N ARG A 61 -8.51 9.81 -16.57
CA ARG A 61 -8.34 8.35 -16.73
C ARG A 61 -8.42 7.68 -15.37
N TYR A 62 -8.75 6.41 -15.31
CA TYR A 62 -8.68 5.66 -14.06
C TYR A 62 -7.24 5.64 -13.55
N ASP A 63 -7.10 5.67 -12.23
CA ASP A 63 -5.80 5.70 -11.57
C ASP A 63 -5.11 4.34 -11.70
N SER A 64 -3.87 4.35 -12.16
CA SER A 64 -2.96 3.20 -12.21
C SER A 64 -2.04 3.12 -10.99
N PHE A 65 -2.18 4.08 -10.08
CA PHE A 65 -1.39 4.18 -8.84
C PHE A 65 0.13 4.29 -9.05
N ASP A 66 0.58 4.74 -10.22
CA ASP A 66 2.01 4.93 -10.54
C ASP A 66 2.71 5.89 -9.58
N HIS A 67 1.95 6.71 -8.85
CA HIS A 67 2.44 7.65 -7.85
C HIS A 67 2.58 7.05 -6.45
N GLU A 68 2.04 5.85 -6.20
CA GLU A 68 2.20 5.17 -4.91
C GLU A 68 3.55 4.47 -4.82
N GLN A 69 4.16 4.55 -3.66
CA GLN A 69 5.43 3.89 -3.36
C GLN A 69 5.36 3.22 -2.00
N SER A 70 5.97 2.06 -1.91
CA SER A 70 6.20 1.35 -0.65
C SER A 70 7.55 1.75 -0.08
N LEU A 71 7.61 2.03 1.23
CA LEU A 71 8.86 2.23 1.93
C LEU A 71 9.30 0.91 2.56
N VAL A 72 10.47 0.41 2.18
CA VAL A 72 10.98 -0.89 2.60
C VAL A 72 12.21 -0.71 3.47
N PHE A 73 12.18 -1.27 4.66
CA PHE A 73 13.30 -1.33 5.60
C PHE A 73 13.91 -2.73 5.58
N ASP A 74 15.20 -2.82 5.35
CA ASP A 74 15.97 -4.06 5.48
C ASP A 74 16.41 -4.23 6.94
N ALA A 75 15.62 -4.96 7.70
CA ALA A 75 15.74 -5.10 9.15
C ALA A 75 16.26 -6.49 9.56
N SER A 76 16.57 -6.65 10.84
CA SER A 76 17.16 -7.89 11.38
C SER A 76 16.26 -9.12 11.24
N LYS A 77 14.91 -8.94 11.28
CA LYS A 77 13.91 -10.00 11.14
C LYS A 77 13.50 -10.27 9.69
N GLY A 78 13.93 -9.43 8.76
CA GLY A 78 13.54 -9.44 7.36
C GLY A 78 13.05 -8.07 6.90
N LEU A 79 12.44 -8.01 5.71
CA LEU A 79 11.93 -6.76 5.17
C LEU A 79 10.68 -6.30 5.92
N PHE A 80 10.67 -5.03 6.34
CA PHE A 80 9.50 -4.36 6.87
C PHE A 80 8.99 -3.35 5.83
N VAL A 81 7.74 -3.51 5.40
CA VAL A 81 7.14 -2.74 4.32
C VAL A 81 6.11 -1.77 4.89
N MET A 82 6.27 -0.48 4.63
CA MET A 82 5.31 0.55 5.03
C MET A 82 4.61 1.16 3.81
N ASN A 83 3.29 1.24 3.91
CA ASN A 83 2.41 1.85 2.91
C ASN A 83 1.45 2.84 3.58
N SER A 84 0.85 3.73 2.80
CA SER A 84 -0.26 4.53 3.29
C SER A 84 -1.60 3.80 3.08
N CYS A 85 -2.26 3.97 1.96
CA CYS A 85 -3.58 3.36 1.70
C CYS A 85 -3.55 2.11 0.82
N SER A 86 -2.44 1.79 0.16
CA SER A 86 -2.26 0.59 -0.68
C SER A 86 -3.39 0.40 -1.72
N HIS A 87 -3.72 1.46 -2.46
CA HIS A 87 -4.83 1.41 -3.43
C HIS A 87 -4.57 0.40 -4.55
N GLY A 88 -3.30 0.20 -4.95
CA GLY A 88 -2.91 -0.82 -5.91
C GLY A 88 -3.02 -2.27 -5.39
N GLY A 89 -3.38 -2.44 -4.10
CA GLY A 89 -3.56 -3.74 -3.45
C GLY A 89 -2.31 -4.23 -2.71
N ALA A 90 -2.45 -4.53 -1.41
CA ALA A 90 -1.34 -4.99 -0.58
C ALA A 90 -0.78 -6.35 -1.04
N ASP A 91 -1.59 -7.21 -1.65
CA ASP A 91 -1.16 -8.47 -2.26
C ASP A 91 -0.26 -8.25 -3.49
N ASN A 92 -0.51 -7.20 -4.28
CA ASN A 92 0.38 -6.81 -5.39
C ASN A 92 1.69 -6.24 -4.84
N ILE A 93 1.62 -5.35 -3.86
CA ILE A 93 2.79 -4.76 -3.20
C ILE A 93 3.73 -5.86 -2.67
N VAL A 94 3.20 -6.86 -1.98
CA VAL A 94 4.02 -7.98 -1.48
C VAL A 94 4.79 -8.66 -2.61
N LYS A 95 4.12 -8.99 -3.74
CA LYS A 95 4.76 -9.61 -4.91
C LYS A 95 5.83 -8.72 -5.54
N GLU A 96 5.59 -7.41 -5.61
CA GLU A 96 6.54 -6.42 -6.11
C GLU A 96 7.79 -6.33 -5.24
N ILE A 97 7.62 -6.40 -3.91
CA ILE A 97 8.72 -6.43 -2.96
C ILE A 97 9.51 -7.75 -3.09
N GLU A 98 8.84 -8.91 -3.19
CA GLU A 98 9.49 -10.21 -3.42
C GLU A 98 10.32 -10.19 -4.72
N ALA A 99 9.80 -9.61 -5.79
CA ALA A 99 10.51 -9.48 -7.05
C ALA A 99 11.70 -8.51 -6.97
N THR A 100 11.59 -7.44 -6.16
CA THR A 100 12.65 -6.44 -5.98
C THR A 100 13.79 -6.96 -5.09
N PHE A 101 13.48 -7.80 -4.10
CA PHE A 101 14.44 -8.33 -3.12
C PHE A 101 14.44 -9.87 -3.11
N PRO A 102 14.90 -10.51 -4.20
CA PRO A 102 14.83 -11.95 -4.32
C PRO A 102 15.59 -12.66 -3.19
N GLY A 103 14.93 -13.62 -2.56
CA GLY A 103 15.47 -14.41 -1.46
C GLY A 103 15.41 -13.75 -0.07
N LYS A 104 14.93 -12.51 0.05
CA LYS A 104 14.66 -11.89 1.35
C LYS A 104 13.23 -12.20 1.79
N LYS A 105 13.06 -12.50 3.06
CA LYS A 105 11.75 -12.73 3.67
C LYS A 105 11.08 -11.40 4.00
N ILE A 106 9.78 -11.28 3.78
CA ILE A 106 8.99 -10.15 4.24
C ILE A 106 8.51 -10.48 5.66
N TYR A 107 9.13 -9.80 6.64
CA TYR A 107 8.73 -9.93 8.04
C TYR A 107 7.35 -9.32 8.27
N ALA A 108 7.14 -8.08 7.82
CA ALA A 108 5.86 -7.43 8.05
C ALA A 108 5.49 -6.42 6.95
N ILE A 109 4.18 -6.25 6.77
CA ILE A 109 3.60 -5.12 6.05
C ILE A 109 2.74 -4.29 7.00
N LEU A 110 2.88 -2.97 6.97
CA LEU A 110 2.12 -2.02 7.75
C LEU A 110 1.48 -0.98 6.82
N GLY A 111 0.15 -0.80 6.91
CA GLY A 111 -0.57 0.21 6.15
C GLY A 111 -2.07 0.03 6.12
N GLY A 112 -2.78 0.95 5.48
CA GLY A 112 -4.18 0.79 5.11
C GLY A 112 -4.31 -0.02 3.82
N PHE A 113 -5.38 -0.80 3.70
CA PHE A 113 -5.62 -1.64 2.52
C PHE A 113 -6.83 -1.21 1.69
N HIS A 114 -7.36 -0.03 1.97
CA HIS A 114 -8.47 0.61 1.27
C HIS A 114 -9.71 -0.29 1.07
N LEU A 115 -10.05 -1.12 2.07
CA LEU A 115 -11.09 -2.14 1.97
C LEU A 115 -12.46 -1.70 2.50
N PHE A 116 -12.58 -0.53 3.11
CA PHE A 116 -13.75 -0.07 3.85
C PHE A 116 -15.06 0.03 3.03
N ARG A 117 -14.97 0.02 1.69
CA ARG A 117 -16.12 0.09 0.77
C ARG A 117 -16.41 -1.23 0.06
N TYR A 118 -15.57 -2.23 0.23
CA TYR A 118 -15.76 -3.50 -0.45
C TYR A 118 -16.73 -4.41 0.32
N LYS A 119 -17.42 -5.29 -0.42
CA LYS A 119 -18.29 -6.32 0.16
C LYS A 119 -17.43 -7.38 0.87
N ASP A 120 -18.03 -8.03 1.88
CA ASP A 120 -17.38 -9.05 2.70
C ASP A 120 -16.70 -10.15 1.86
N GLU A 121 -17.34 -10.59 0.76
CA GLU A 121 -16.82 -11.64 -0.11
C GLU A 121 -15.52 -11.20 -0.80
N VAL A 122 -15.42 -9.92 -1.21
CA VAL A 122 -14.23 -9.35 -1.84
C VAL A 122 -13.09 -9.23 -0.82
N VAL A 123 -13.42 -8.78 0.39
CA VAL A 123 -12.44 -8.67 1.49
C VAL A 123 -11.92 -10.06 1.87
N ARG A 124 -12.79 -11.06 1.96
CA ARG A 124 -12.40 -12.45 2.25
C ARG A 124 -11.47 -13.01 1.17
N ALA A 125 -11.83 -12.85 -0.10
CA ALA A 125 -10.98 -13.27 -1.22
C ALA A 125 -9.60 -12.58 -1.21
N PHE A 126 -9.54 -11.31 -0.83
CA PHE A 126 -8.28 -10.59 -0.63
C PHE A 126 -7.46 -11.19 0.53
N ALA A 127 -8.08 -11.43 1.68
CA ALA A 127 -7.41 -12.02 2.85
C ALA A 127 -6.88 -13.44 2.55
N GLU A 128 -7.61 -14.23 1.76
CA GLU A 128 -7.16 -15.55 1.29
C GLU A 128 -5.90 -15.44 0.41
N ARG A 129 -5.84 -14.47 -0.51
CA ARG A 129 -4.62 -14.22 -1.29
C ARG A 129 -3.45 -13.80 -0.41
N LEU A 130 -3.67 -12.94 0.58
CA LEU A 130 -2.62 -12.58 1.55
C LEU A 130 -2.16 -13.77 2.39
N ARG A 131 -3.05 -14.71 2.70
CA ARG A 131 -2.70 -15.93 3.45
C ARG A 131 -1.68 -16.79 2.70
N GLU A 132 -1.77 -16.83 1.37
CA GLU A 132 -0.88 -17.59 0.49
C GLU A 132 0.52 -16.97 0.37
N LEU A 133 0.66 -15.68 0.74
CA LEU A 133 1.94 -14.97 0.71
C LEU A 133 2.73 -15.22 2.00
N ASP A 134 4.06 -15.31 1.89
CA ASP A 134 4.95 -15.57 3.04
C ASP A 134 5.28 -14.26 3.80
N VAL A 135 4.23 -13.57 4.29
CA VAL A 135 4.34 -12.40 5.16
C VAL A 135 4.03 -12.83 6.59
N GLN A 136 4.96 -12.63 7.53
CA GLN A 136 4.79 -13.12 8.89
C GLN A 136 3.84 -12.28 9.74
N LYS A 137 3.80 -10.96 9.54
CA LYS A 137 2.94 -10.02 10.27
C LYS A 137 2.29 -9.00 9.34
N ILE A 138 1.05 -8.67 9.63
CA ILE A 138 0.25 -7.72 8.88
C ILE A 138 -0.38 -6.73 9.87
N TYR A 139 0.08 -5.49 9.83
CA TYR A 139 -0.44 -4.41 10.66
C TYR A 139 -1.31 -3.51 9.79
N THR A 140 -2.63 -3.53 10.00
CA THR A 140 -3.53 -2.78 9.13
C THR A 140 -4.64 -2.05 9.89
N GLY A 141 -5.11 -0.95 9.32
CA GLY A 141 -6.13 -0.10 9.91
C GLY A 141 -6.49 1.04 8.97
N HIS A 142 -6.85 2.23 9.50
CA HIS A 142 -7.17 3.42 8.72
C HIS A 142 -8.24 3.11 7.65
N CYS A 143 -7.90 3.19 6.36
CA CYS A 143 -8.83 2.92 5.26
C CYS A 143 -9.15 1.44 5.03
N THR A 144 -8.60 0.52 5.81
CA THR A 144 -9.05 -0.87 5.84
C THR A 144 -10.48 -0.94 6.38
N GLY A 145 -10.77 -0.16 7.43
CA GLY A 145 -12.07 -0.17 8.10
C GLY A 145 -12.24 -1.36 9.05
N ASN A 146 -13.04 -1.18 10.11
CA ASN A 146 -13.18 -2.19 11.16
C ASN A 146 -13.75 -3.50 10.64
N ARG A 147 -14.85 -3.44 9.85
CA ARG A 147 -15.48 -4.64 9.30
C ARG A 147 -14.54 -5.45 8.41
N ALA A 148 -13.79 -4.80 7.55
CA ALA A 148 -12.81 -5.47 6.71
C ALA A 148 -11.66 -6.04 7.55
N PHE A 149 -11.20 -5.34 8.60
CA PHE A 149 -10.20 -5.86 9.51
C PHE A 149 -10.67 -7.15 10.21
N GLU A 150 -11.92 -7.19 10.71
CA GLU A 150 -12.50 -8.40 11.31
C GLU A 150 -12.37 -9.61 10.38
N ILE A 151 -12.74 -9.46 9.10
CA ILE A 151 -12.66 -10.52 8.09
C ILE A 151 -11.21 -10.92 7.80
N VAL A 152 -10.31 -9.94 7.69
CA VAL A 152 -8.87 -10.19 7.51
C VAL A 152 -8.30 -10.98 8.69
N HIS A 153 -8.68 -10.60 9.92
CA HIS A 153 -8.25 -11.30 11.13
C HIS A 153 -8.87 -12.71 11.25
N GLU A 154 -10.14 -12.90 10.86
CA GLU A 154 -10.75 -14.24 10.78
C GLU A 154 -9.95 -15.21 9.88
N VAL A 155 -9.41 -14.71 8.75
CA VAL A 155 -8.67 -15.53 7.77
C VAL A 155 -7.21 -15.73 8.17
N LEU A 156 -6.57 -14.70 8.69
CA LEU A 156 -5.11 -14.67 8.95
C LEU A 156 -4.73 -14.95 10.40
N GLY A 157 -5.69 -14.91 11.33
CA GLY A 157 -5.46 -15.11 12.75
C GLY A 157 -4.43 -14.12 13.31
N ASP A 158 -3.54 -14.60 14.16
CA ASP A 158 -2.50 -13.81 14.86
C ASP A 158 -1.44 -13.17 13.92
N ARG A 159 -1.50 -13.44 12.62
CA ARG A 159 -0.69 -12.73 11.62
C ARG A 159 -1.19 -11.30 11.41
N ALA A 160 -2.47 -11.04 11.60
CA ALA A 160 -3.10 -9.73 11.39
C ALA A 160 -3.37 -9.03 12.72
N GLU A 161 -2.86 -7.83 12.86
CA GLU A 161 -3.04 -6.96 14.02
C GLU A 161 -3.58 -5.59 13.58
N GLN A 162 -4.53 -5.05 14.35
CA GLN A 162 -5.11 -3.75 14.04
C GLN A 162 -4.19 -2.62 14.50
N MET A 163 -3.86 -1.73 13.58
CA MET A 163 -3.09 -0.52 13.90
C MET A 163 -3.89 0.42 14.80
N HIS A 164 -3.23 0.98 15.79
CA HIS A 164 -3.76 2.00 16.66
C HIS A 164 -2.71 3.05 17.04
N ALA A 165 -3.15 4.22 17.49
CA ALA A 165 -2.26 5.26 17.96
C ALA A 165 -1.41 4.78 19.16
N GLY A 166 -0.11 5.04 19.13
CA GLY A 166 0.84 4.59 20.14
C GLY A 166 1.36 3.16 19.99
N MET A 167 0.96 2.45 18.92
CA MET A 167 1.52 1.14 18.59
C MET A 167 3.02 1.23 18.35
N THR A 168 3.77 0.26 18.83
CA THR A 168 5.21 0.10 18.59
C THR A 168 5.47 -1.27 18.00
N VAL A 169 6.24 -1.32 16.92
CA VAL A 169 6.68 -2.56 16.27
C VAL A 169 8.20 -2.61 16.29
N GLU A 170 8.77 -3.70 16.82
CA GLU A 170 10.22 -3.93 16.84
C GLU A 170 10.64 -4.68 15.56
N LEU A 171 11.62 -4.12 14.83
CA LEU A 171 12.14 -4.60 13.55
C LEU A 171 13.39 -5.50 13.70
#